data_47af585e3fd1191b124dd5e00c855cb0
#
_entry.id   47af585e3fd1191b124dd5e00c855cb0
#
_cell.length_a   1.000
_cell.length_b   1.000
_cell.length_c   1.000
_cell.angle_alpha   90.00
_cell.angle_beta   90.00
_cell.angle_gamma   90.00
#
_symmetry.space_group_name_H-M   'P 1'
#
loop_
_entity.id
_entity.type
_entity.pdbx_description
1 polymer ?
#
loop_
_entity_poly.entity_id
_entity_poly.type
_entity_poly.pdbx_seq_one_letter_code
_entity_poly.pdbx_strand_id
1 'polypeptide(L)'
;DFAPILNGNKRINMTSGGQWQEDMDIKFHFIVGTPSRDVVNVQQIWRPQSKGYSTIINDNSFEPRDVLLDPNAESFKIRTTITGHGQEGEFIPQDHFININGGNIEYTWPVWTECGSNPIYPQGGTWIYDRAGWCPGQASDLREDDITSLVNSGQIHNIDYGVMNATGSSNYWVSSQLVSYKGANHDLDASIIDVISPTNKVKYSRINPTCGKPKIIIKNTGETTLTSLKIEYWVNSSTNKEIQLWNGTLHFQEEQTVELNAPSHIWKNLLNSNNKFYVEISEPNQGQDENTYNNYINSTFESTPTYD
;
A
#
# COMPACT_ATOMS: atom_id res chain seq x y z
N ASP A 1 2.01 -10.28 3.21
CA ASP A 1 2.13 -10.32 4.69
C ASP A 1 1.30 -11.41 5.36
N PHE A 2 0.35 -12.02 4.67
CA PHE A 2 -0.53 -13.05 5.27
C PHE A 2 0.02 -14.49 5.15
N ALA A 3 1.18 -14.68 4.55
CA ALA A 3 1.76 -16.01 4.35
C ALA A 3 1.82 -16.87 5.62
N PRO A 4 2.24 -16.38 6.81
CA PRO A 4 2.26 -17.19 8.02
C PRO A 4 0.88 -17.66 8.48
N ILE A 5 -0.15 -16.84 8.25
CA ILE A 5 -1.54 -17.15 8.63
C ILE A 5 -2.15 -18.14 7.64
N LEU A 6 -1.79 -18.04 6.36
CA LEU A 6 -2.36 -18.87 5.28
C LEU A 6 -1.60 -20.16 5.02
N ASN A 7 -0.56 -20.45 5.79
CA ASN A 7 0.26 -21.64 5.61
C ASN A 7 -0.48 -22.92 6.01
N GLY A 8 -0.33 -24.00 5.24
CA GLY A 8 -1.00 -25.29 5.43
C GLY A 8 -2.48 -25.27 5.05
N ASN A 9 -3.23 -26.29 5.50
CA ASN A 9 -4.67 -26.38 5.26
C ASN A 9 -5.44 -25.47 6.21
N LYS A 10 -5.94 -24.36 5.70
CA LYS A 10 -6.71 -23.36 6.45
C LYS A 10 -8.12 -23.21 5.89
N ARG A 11 -9.07 -23.06 6.78
CA ARG A 11 -10.43 -22.58 6.43
C ARG A 11 -10.48 -21.09 6.64
N ILE A 12 -10.76 -20.34 5.57
CA ILE A 12 -10.92 -18.91 5.61
C ILE A 12 -12.41 -18.59 5.52
N ASN A 13 -12.90 -17.80 6.46
CA ASN A 13 -14.23 -17.19 6.37
C ASN A 13 -14.05 -15.75 5.90
N MET A 14 -14.73 -15.39 4.83
CA MET A 14 -14.79 -14.04 4.34
C MET A 14 -16.23 -13.55 4.48
N THR A 15 -16.38 -12.40 5.10
CA THR A 15 -17.68 -11.75 5.23
C THR A 15 -17.60 -10.41 4.52
N SER A 16 -18.46 -10.22 3.55
CA SER A 16 -18.73 -8.94 2.93
C SER A 16 -20.05 -8.41 3.45
N GLY A 17 -20.08 -7.15 3.75
CA GLY A 17 -21.31 -6.46 4.17
C GLY A 17 -21.13 -4.97 3.97
N GLY A 18 -22.22 -4.30 3.69
CA GLY A 18 -22.27 -2.86 3.51
C GLY A 18 -23.71 -2.37 3.55
N GLN A 19 -23.90 -1.07 3.58
CA GLN A 19 -25.21 -0.45 3.53
C GLN A 19 -25.87 -0.63 2.16
N TRP A 20 -25.06 -0.73 1.12
CA TRP A 20 -25.44 -0.90 -0.27
C TRP A 20 -25.00 -2.28 -0.74
N GLN A 21 -25.82 -2.94 -1.55
CA GLN A 21 -25.43 -4.21 -2.17
C GLN A 21 -24.40 -3.91 -3.27
N GLU A 22 -23.14 -4.21 -2.98
CA GLU A 22 -22.01 -4.01 -3.88
C GLU A 22 -21.50 -5.37 -4.34
N ASP A 23 -21.14 -5.45 -5.61
CA ASP A 23 -20.42 -6.60 -6.14
C ASP A 23 -18.99 -6.60 -5.60
N MET A 24 -18.53 -7.76 -5.13
CA MET A 24 -17.20 -7.91 -4.60
C MET A 24 -16.43 -8.96 -5.41
N ASP A 25 -15.28 -8.57 -5.96
CA ASP A 25 -14.31 -9.48 -6.57
C ASP A 25 -13.09 -9.60 -5.66
N ILE A 26 -12.83 -10.82 -5.17
CA ILE A 26 -11.71 -11.11 -4.28
C ILE A 26 -10.75 -12.06 -4.97
N LYS A 27 -9.49 -11.63 -5.09
CA LYS A 27 -8.41 -12.42 -5.68
C LYS A 27 -7.32 -12.70 -4.66
N PHE A 28 -6.96 -13.96 -4.53
CA PHE A 28 -5.79 -14.38 -3.77
C PHE A 28 -4.62 -14.58 -4.73
N HIS A 29 -3.56 -13.80 -4.53
CA HIS A 29 -2.34 -13.93 -5.30
C HIS A 29 -1.33 -14.77 -4.50
N PHE A 30 -1.02 -15.95 -5.00
CA PHE A 30 0.03 -16.80 -4.47
C PHE A 30 1.28 -16.62 -5.33
N ILE A 31 2.27 -15.92 -4.79
CA ILE A 31 3.52 -15.64 -5.48
C ILE A 31 4.51 -16.73 -5.09
N VAL A 32 5.05 -17.42 -6.09
CA VAL A 32 6.05 -18.48 -5.89
C VAL A 32 7.44 -17.86 -5.92
N GLY A 33 8.30 -18.24 -5.00
CA GLY A 33 9.68 -17.76 -4.92
C GLY A 33 10.06 -17.32 -3.51
N THR A 34 11.29 -16.87 -3.34
CA THR A 34 11.77 -16.29 -2.10
C THR A 34 11.23 -14.86 -1.98
N PRO A 35 10.49 -14.51 -0.91
CA PRO A 35 10.03 -13.14 -0.72
C PRO A 35 11.20 -12.21 -0.43
N SER A 36 11.02 -10.92 -0.57
CA SER A 36 12.05 -9.92 -0.21
C SER A 36 12.47 -10.01 1.27
N ARG A 37 11.55 -10.40 2.14
CA ARG A 37 11.79 -10.77 3.55
C ARG A 37 10.69 -11.72 4.02
N ASP A 38 11.01 -12.53 5.01
CA ASP A 38 10.01 -13.40 5.62
C ASP A 38 9.14 -12.65 6.62
N VAL A 39 7.84 -12.92 6.58
CA VAL A 39 6.91 -12.53 7.63
C VAL A 39 6.91 -13.63 8.68
N VAL A 40 7.35 -13.32 9.90
CA VAL A 40 7.42 -14.28 11.01
C VAL A 40 6.06 -14.46 11.67
N ASN A 41 5.37 -13.33 11.91
CA ASN A 41 4.09 -13.33 12.61
C ASN A 41 3.23 -12.13 12.20
N VAL A 42 1.91 -12.32 12.25
CA VAL A 42 0.91 -11.26 12.16
C VAL A 42 -0.03 -11.39 13.35
N GLN A 43 0.00 -10.42 14.23
CA GLN A 43 -0.78 -10.40 15.46
C GLN A 43 -1.80 -9.27 15.44
N GLN A 44 -3.06 -9.58 15.70
CA GLN A 44 -4.11 -8.57 15.80
C GLN A 44 -3.99 -7.84 17.14
N ILE A 45 -3.76 -6.53 17.11
CA ILE A 45 -3.79 -5.68 18.31
C ILE A 45 -5.25 -5.34 18.64
N TRP A 46 -5.92 -4.62 17.74
CA TRP A 46 -7.35 -4.36 17.85
C TRP A 46 -8.09 -4.86 16.61
N ARG A 47 -9.11 -5.67 16.83
CA ARG A 47 -9.97 -6.16 15.75
C ARG A 47 -10.81 -5.02 15.18
N PRO A 48 -11.18 -5.07 13.89
CA PRO A 48 -12.05 -4.07 13.28
C PRO A 48 -13.34 -3.87 14.08
N GLN A 49 -13.56 -2.67 14.58
CA GLN A 49 -14.79 -2.28 15.25
C GLN A 49 -14.96 -0.76 15.22
N SER A 50 -16.21 -0.30 15.23
CA SER A 50 -16.56 1.11 15.34
C SER A 50 -16.80 1.50 16.80
N LYS A 51 -16.21 2.60 17.23
CA LYS A 51 -16.37 3.15 18.58
C LYS A 51 -16.51 4.66 18.56
N GLY A 52 -17.35 5.16 19.46
CA GLY A 52 -17.50 6.59 19.67
C GLY A 52 -16.28 7.22 20.33
N TYR A 53 -16.00 8.45 19.98
CA TYR A 53 -14.89 9.23 20.53
C TYR A 53 -14.79 9.18 22.05
N SER A 54 -15.91 9.38 22.76
CA SER A 54 -15.92 9.39 24.22
C SER A 54 -15.48 8.08 24.87
N THR A 55 -15.64 6.95 24.19
CA THR A 55 -15.17 5.65 24.71
C THR A 55 -13.69 5.43 24.43
N ILE A 56 -13.17 6.04 23.36
CA ILE A 56 -11.74 5.95 22.98
C ILE A 56 -10.90 6.77 23.95
N ILE A 57 -11.24 8.04 24.19
CA ILE A 57 -10.46 8.93 25.07
C ILE A 57 -10.46 8.52 26.55
N ASN A 58 -11.36 7.64 26.94
CA ASN A 58 -11.44 7.14 28.32
C ASN A 58 -10.94 5.68 28.43
N ASP A 59 -10.23 5.17 27.43
CA ASP A 59 -9.70 3.80 27.36
C ASP A 59 -10.74 2.70 27.61
N ASN A 60 -12.01 3.01 27.34
CA ASN A 60 -13.11 2.03 27.39
C ASN A 60 -13.28 1.28 26.05
N SER A 61 -12.47 1.66 25.07
CA SER A 61 -12.39 1.01 23.75
C SER A 61 -11.02 1.26 23.16
N PHE A 62 -10.45 0.24 22.52
CA PHE A 62 -9.07 0.23 22.03
C PHE A 62 -8.06 0.52 23.15
N GLU A 63 -8.38 -0.01 24.34
CA GLU A 63 -7.51 0.10 25.53
C GLU A 63 -6.06 -0.28 25.23
N PRO A 64 -5.08 0.30 25.94
CA PRO A 64 -3.67 -0.09 25.84
C PRO A 64 -3.49 -1.61 25.99
N ARG A 65 -2.63 -2.20 25.17
CA ARG A 65 -2.40 -3.65 25.15
C ARG A 65 -0.94 -4.02 25.30
N ASP A 66 -0.71 -4.97 26.17
CA ASP A 66 0.58 -5.63 26.28
C ASP A 66 0.71 -6.68 25.17
N VAL A 67 1.70 -6.50 24.32
CA VAL A 67 1.96 -7.33 23.14
C VAL A 67 3.33 -7.96 23.26
N LEU A 68 3.38 -9.30 23.27
CA LEU A 68 4.64 -10.04 23.22
C LEU A 68 5.15 -10.06 21.76
N LEU A 69 6.33 -9.52 21.56
CA LEU A 69 7.00 -9.53 20.26
C LEU A 69 7.65 -10.87 19.97
N ASP A 70 7.62 -11.29 18.70
CA ASP A 70 8.22 -12.56 18.29
C ASP A 70 9.75 -12.51 18.49
N PRO A 71 10.35 -13.48 19.24
CA PRO A 71 11.79 -13.47 19.51
C PRO A 71 12.66 -13.76 18.28
N ASN A 72 12.06 -14.28 17.19
CA ASN A 72 12.78 -14.59 15.97
C ASN A 72 12.68 -13.46 14.92
N ALA A 73 11.96 -12.38 15.22
CA ALA A 73 11.83 -11.25 14.32
C ALA A 73 12.94 -10.22 14.54
N GLU A 74 13.29 -9.53 13.48
CA GLU A 74 14.32 -8.50 13.40
C GLU A 74 13.73 -7.10 13.20
N SER A 75 12.52 -7.03 12.66
CA SER A 75 11.81 -5.76 12.49
C SER A 75 10.30 -5.90 12.71
N PHE A 76 9.68 -4.77 13.10
CA PHE A 76 8.30 -4.73 13.55
C PHE A 76 7.58 -3.51 12.96
N LYS A 77 6.40 -3.74 12.39
CA LYS A 77 5.53 -2.66 11.94
C LYS A 77 4.15 -2.78 12.55
N ILE A 78 3.58 -1.65 12.95
CA ILE A 78 2.16 -1.54 13.26
C ILE A 78 1.45 -1.10 11.97
N ARG A 79 0.45 -1.87 11.56
CA ARG A 79 -0.41 -1.57 10.41
C ARG A 79 -1.77 -1.17 10.92
N THR A 80 -2.19 0.05 10.64
CA THR A 80 -3.44 0.60 11.15
C THR A 80 -4.30 1.12 10.02
N THR A 81 -5.58 0.72 10.01
CA THR A 81 -6.62 1.29 9.16
C THR A 81 -7.63 1.98 10.06
N ILE A 82 -7.89 3.26 9.78
CA ILE A 82 -8.86 4.07 10.50
C ILE A 82 -9.79 4.73 9.50
N THR A 83 -11.09 4.66 9.75
CA THR A 83 -12.08 5.44 9.00
C THR A 83 -13.00 6.19 9.94
N GLY A 84 -13.16 7.49 9.71
CA GLY A 84 -14.04 8.33 10.50
C GLY A 84 -15.47 8.35 9.97
N HIS A 85 -16.42 8.43 10.87
CA HIS A 85 -17.87 8.41 10.58
C HIS A 85 -18.64 9.34 11.51
N GLY A 86 -19.86 9.68 11.10
CA GLY A 86 -20.64 10.76 11.71
C GLY A 86 -20.17 12.12 11.16
N GLN A 87 -20.98 13.16 11.33
CA GLN A 87 -20.72 14.45 10.69
C GLN A 87 -19.32 15.01 11.04
N GLU A 88 -18.94 14.97 12.30
CA GLU A 88 -17.65 15.48 12.74
C GLU A 88 -16.51 14.48 12.52
N GLY A 89 -16.74 13.20 12.80
CA GLY A 89 -15.73 12.16 12.62
C GLY A 89 -15.37 11.90 11.15
N GLU A 90 -16.30 12.16 10.23
CA GLU A 90 -16.08 11.94 8.80
C GLU A 90 -15.46 13.17 8.10
N PHE A 91 -15.95 14.37 8.41
CA PHE A 91 -15.65 15.59 7.63
C PHE A 91 -14.78 16.62 8.36
N ILE A 92 -14.24 16.28 9.52
CA ILE A 92 -13.26 17.12 10.25
C ILE A 92 -12.00 16.29 10.50
N PRO A 93 -10.82 16.75 10.03
CA PRO A 93 -9.58 16.04 10.29
C PRO A 93 -9.28 16.04 11.79
N GLN A 94 -8.94 14.86 12.31
CA GLN A 94 -8.50 14.68 13.69
C GLN A 94 -7.17 13.96 13.72
N ASP A 95 -6.32 14.35 14.68
CA ASP A 95 -5.07 13.66 14.90
C ASP A 95 -5.30 12.39 15.72
N HIS A 96 -4.82 11.29 15.20
CA HIS A 96 -4.74 10.02 15.89
C HIS A 96 -3.29 9.72 16.28
N PHE A 97 -3.10 8.88 17.27
CA PHE A 97 -1.76 8.55 17.73
C PHE A 97 -1.58 7.07 18.09
N ILE A 98 -0.33 6.64 18.01
CA ILE A 98 0.17 5.39 18.60
C ILE A 98 1.26 5.76 19.59
N ASN A 99 1.19 5.16 20.77
CA ASN A 99 2.19 5.29 21.83
C ASN A 99 2.74 3.91 22.19
N ILE A 100 4.02 3.85 22.50
CA ILE A 100 4.72 2.64 22.88
C ILE A 100 5.26 2.78 24.32
N ASN A 101 4.92 1.82 25.18
CA ASN A 101 5.36 1.73 26.58
C ASN A 101 4.96 2.93 27.46
N GLY A 102 3.87 3.61 27.16
CA GLY A 102 3.31 4.68 27.98
C GLY A 102 4.21 5.92 28.14
N GLY A 103 5.21 6.09 27.28
CA GLY A 103 6.11 7.24 27.22
C GLY A 103 5.53 8.43 26.47
N ASN A 104 6.38 9.11 25.70
CA ASN A 104 5.93 10.12 24.76
C ASN A 104 5.12 9.49 23.65
N ILE A 105 4.20 10.27 23.05
CA ILE A 105 3.48 9.85 21.84
C ILE A 105 4.50 9.74 20.71
N GLU A 106 4.66 8.53 20.14
CA GLU A 106 5.67 8.27 19.12
C GLU A 106 5.20 8.65 17.74
N TYR A 107 3.95 8.32 17.40
CA TYR A 107 3.37 8.60 16.09
C TYR A 107 2.07 9.38 16.26
N THR A 108 2.00 10.53 15.63
CA THR A 108 0.79 11.34 15.53
C THR A 108 0.57 11.71 14.08
N TRP A 109 -0.66 11.58 13.60
CA TRP A 109 -1.01 11.93 12.21
C TRP A 109 -2.47 12.33 12.08
N PRO A 110 -2.79 13.25 11.17
CA PRO A 110 -4.18 13.49 10.80
C PRO A 110 -4.72 12.29 10.02
N VAL A 111 -5.85 11.74 10.45
CA VAL A 111 -6.59 10.76 9.64
C VAL A 111 -7.43 11.54 8.64
N TRP A 112 -6.91 11.69 7.44
CA TRP A 112 -7.52 12.53 6.42
C TRP A 112 -7.12 12.10 5.00
N THR A 113 -8.11 12.06 4.09
CA THR A 113 -7.91 11.67 2.69
C THR A 113 -8.53 12.69 1.77
N GLU A 114 -7.73 13.22 0.83
CA GLU A 114 -8.17 14.16 -0.21
C GLU A 114 -8.89 13.41 -1.33
N CYS A 115 -10.21 13.28 -1.22
CA CYS A 115 -11.02 12.52 -2.15
C CYS A 115 -11.11 13.14 -3.56
N GLY A 116 -10.91 14.45 -3.66
CA GLY A 116 -10.79 15.12 -4.97
C GLY A 116 -9.63 14.61 -5.81
N SER A 117 -8.56 14.13 -5.17
CA SER A 117 -7.37 13.55 -5.81
C SER A 117 -7.46 12.03 -6.02
N ASN A 118 -8.57 11.40 -5.66
CA ASN A 118 -8.78 9.95 -5.80
C ASN A 118 -8.49 9.49 -7.25
N PRO A 119 -7.60 8.50 -7.46
CA PRO A 119 -7.20 8.02 -8.78
C PRO A 119 -8.27 7.17 -9.49
N ILE A 120 -9.33 6.76 -8.82
CA ILE A 120 -10.45 6.06 -9.42
C ILE A 120 -11.66 6.98 -9.61
N TYR A 121 -12.50 6.64 -10.58
CA TYR A 121 -13.79 7.31 -10.73
C TYR A 121 -14.66 6.99 -9.52
N PRO A 122 -15.15 8.02 -8.84
CA PRO A 122 -15.91 7.83 -7.62
C PRO A 122 -17.32 7.35 -7.94
N GLN A 123 -17.93 6.77 -6.93
CA GLN A 123 -19.38 6.57 -6.91
C GLN A 123 -20.10 7.92 -6.91
N GLY A 124 -21.36 7.96 -7.34
CA GLY A 124 -22.17 9.18 -7.31
C GLY A 124 -22.31 9.78 -5.90
N GLY A 125 -22.66 11.05 -5.84
CA GLY A 125 -22.90 11.76 -4.59
C GLY A 125 -21.74 12.66 -4.15
N THR A 126 -21.39 12.64 -2.88
CA THR A 126 -20.46 13.59 -2.23
C THR A 126 -18.99 13.16 -2.30
N TRP A 127 -18.59 12.53 -3.38
CA TRP A 127 -17.27 11.92 -3.55
C TRP A 127 -16.09 12.91 -3.53
N ILE A 128 -16.34 14.17 -3.85
CA ILE A 128 -15.31 15.21 -3.88
C ILE A 128 -14.92 15.76 -2.49
N TYR A 129 -15.74 15.49 -1.48
CA TYR A 129 -15.45 15.94 -0.14
C TYR A 129 -14.42 15.02 0.52
N ASP A 130 -13.39 15.63 1.07
CA ASP A 130 -12.37 14.96 1.85
C ASP A 130 -12.96 14.30 3.09
N ARG A 131 -12.38 13.18 3.50
CA ARG A 131 -12.88 12.36 4.61
C ARG A 131 -11.75 11.78 5.44
N ALA A 132 -12.12 11.35 6.62
CA ALA A 132 -11.21 10.71 7.54
C ALA A 132 -10.90 9.26 7.11
N GLY A 133 -9.79 9.06 6.39
CA GLY A 133 -9.20 7.75 6.09
C GLY A 133 -9.89 6.90 5.02
N TRP A 134 -10.83 7.47 4.24
CA TRP A 134 -11.50 6.75 3.16
C TRP A 134 -12.10 7.69 2.11
N CYS A 135 -12.33 7.18 0.91
CA CYS A 135 -13.10 7.87 -0.13
C CYS A 135 -14.05 6.90 -0.81
N PRO A 136 -15.24 7.35 -1.27
CA PRO A 136 -16.15 6.48 -2.03
C PRO A 136 -15.48 5.84 -3.23
N GLY A 137 -15.58 4.51 -3.35
CA GLY A 137 -14.99 3.72 -4.43
C GLY A 137 -13.51 3.37 -4.26
N GLN A 138 -12.85 3.82 -3.20
CA GLN A 138 -11.45 3.54 -2.90
C GLN A 138 -11.30 2.63 -1.68
N ALA A 139 -10.22 1.85 -1.63
CA ALA A 139 -9.84 1.17 -0.40
C ALA A 139 -9.52 2.18 0.70
N SER A 140 -9.87 1.86 1.95
CA SER A 140 -9.50 2.67 3.11
C SER A 140 -7.98 2.78 3.23
N ASP A 141 -7.51 3.90 3.75
CA ASP A 141 -6.09 4.15 3.91
C ASP A 141 -5.46 3.16 4.89
N LEU A 142 -4.32 2.63 4.51
CA LEU A 142 -3.48 1.79 5.35
C LEU A 142 -2.24 2.58 5.75
N ARG A 143 -2.07 2.78 7.05
CA ARG A 143 -0.86 3.36 7.63
C ARG A 143 0.06 2.26 8.15
N GLU A 144 1.35 2.41 7.92
CA GLU A 144 2.39 1.54 8.47
C GLU A 144 3.41 2.37 9.25
N ASP A 145 3.55 2.06 10.53
CA ASP A 145 4.55 2.68 11.42
C ASP A 145 5.62 1.66 11.77
N ASP A 146 6.87 1.96 11.46
CA ASP A 146 8.01 1.12 11.82
C ASP A 146 8.40 1.40 13.27
N ILE A 147 8.22 0.41 14.14
CA ILE A 147 8.51 0.52 15.57
C ILE A 147 9.79 -0.20 15.96
N THR A 148 10.56 -0.69 15.02
CA THR A 148 11.73 -1.55 15.27
C THR A 148 12.73 -0.92 16.25
N SER A 149 13.00 0.38 16.14
CA SER A 149 13.92 1.09 17.01
C SER A 149 13.40 1.36 18.43
N LEU A 150 12.10 1.16 18.67
CA LEU A 150 11.41 1.48 19.92
C LEU A 150 11.18 0.25 20.81
N VAL A 151 11.42 -0.94 20.26
CA VAL A 151 11.04 -2.21 20.90
C VAL A 151 12.18 -3.23 20.83
N ASN A 152 12.05 -4.28 21.64
CA ASN A 152 12.98 -5.40 21.65
C ASN A 152 12.25 -6.71 21.36
N SER A 153 12.79 -7.54 20.46
CA SER A 153 12.23 -8.87 20.16
C SER A 153 12.20 -9.75 21.41
N GLY A 154 11.19 -10.58 21.53
CA GLY A 154 11.00 -11.49 22.67
C GLY A 154 10.54 -10.81 23.97
N GLN A 155 10.29 -9.49 23.96
CA GLN A 155 9.80 -8.76 25.12
C GLN A 155 8.34 -8.33 24.94
N ILE A 156 7.70 -8.03 26.07
CA ILE A 156 6.36 -7.47 26.10
C ILE A 156 6.47 -5.95 26.03
N HIS A 157 5.72 -5.35 25.11
CA HIS A 157 5.61 -3.91 24.96
C HIS A 157 4.15 -3.49 25.03
N ASN A 158 3.88 -2.40 25.74
CA ASN A 158 2.57 -1.80 25.80
C ASN A 158 2.35 -0.93 24.57
N ILE A 159 1.27 -1.15 23.85
CA ILE A 159 0.86 -0.39 22.65
C ILE A 159 -0.49 0.26 22.94
N ASP A 160 -0.53 1.55 22.82
CA ASP A 160 -1.69 2.38 23.04
C ASP A 160 -2.08 3.17 21.78
N TYR A 161 -3.39 3.38 21.60
CA TYR A 161 -3.97 4.16 20.52
C TYR A 161 -4.98 5.14 21.06
N GLY A 162 -4.98 6.34 20.52
CA GLY A 162 -5.99 7.33 20.87
C GLY A 162 -6.23 8.36 19.77
N VAL A 163 -7.16 9.27 20.06
CA VAL A 163 -7.56 10.39 19.20
C VAL A 163 -7.36 11.69 19.97
N MET A 164 -6.69 12.65 19.35
CA MET A 164 -6.50 13.98 19.92
C MET A 164 -7.63 14.92 19.48
N ASN A 165 -8.24 15.62 20.45
CA ASN A 165 -9.13 16.75 20.20
C ASN A 165 -10.42 16.49 19.37
N ALA A 166 -10.83 15.24 19.17
CA ALA A 166 -12.13 14.98 18.56
C ALA A 166 -13.27 15.41 19.48
N THR A 167 -14.40 15.73 18.93
CA THR A 167 -15.57 16.22 19.66
C THR A 167 -16.86 15.57 19.15
N GLY A 168 -17.94 15.74 19.90
CA GLY A 168 -19.31 15.47 19.44
C GLY A 168 -19.62 14.02 19.10
N SER A 169 -20.25 13.82 17.96
CA SER A 169 -20.78 12.54 17.48
C SER A 169 -19.80 11.72 16.66
N SER A 170 -18.49 11.98 16.80
CA SER A 170 -17.46 11.28 16.05
C SER A 170 -17.40 9.81 16.41
N ASN A 171 -17.33 8.95 15.40
CA ASN A 171 -17.11 7.51 15.50
C ASN A 171 -15.97 7.10 14.59
N TYR A 172 -15.15 6.16 15.04
CA TYR A 172 -14.04 5.65 14.25
C TYR A 172 -14.08 4.12 14.18
N TRP A 173 -13.99 3.60 12.95
CA TRP A 173 -13.62 2.21 12.74
C TRP A 173 -12.11 2.13 12.81
N VAL A 174 -11.60 1.26 13.67
CA VAL A 174 -10.16 1.06 13.85
C VAL A 174 -9.85 -0.42 13.76
N SER A 175 -8.81 -0.74 13.00
CA SER A 175 -8.18 -2.07 12.95
C SER A 175 -6.68 -1.89 13.00
N SER A 176 -5.99 -2.59 13.90
CA SER A 176 -4.54 -2.51 14.01
C SER A 176 -3.91 -3.87 14.20
N GLN A 177 -2.81 -4.11 13.50
CA GLN A 177 -2.05 -5.35 13.53
C GLN A 177 -0.56 -5.04 13.75
N LEU A 178 0.10 -5.90 14.51
CA LEU A 178 1.55 -5.98 14.56
C LEU A 178 2.02 -7.02 13.55
N VAL A 179 2.92 -6.63 12.66
CA VAL A 179 3.58 -7.54 11.72
C VAL A 179 5.06 -7.61 12.07
N SER A 180 5.55 -8.83 12.22
CA SER A 180 6.93 -9.14 12.59
C SER A 180 7.66 -9.76 11.41
N TYR A 181 8.86 -9.29 11.11
CA TYR A 181 9.61 -9.68 9.92
C TYR A 181 11.03 -10.15 10.28
N LYS A 182 11.58 -11.01 9.40
CA LYS A 182 13.02 -11.23 9.27
C LYS A 182 13.71 -10.09 8.54
N GLY A 183 15.02 -10.13 8.46
CA GLY A 183 15.82 -9.31 7.57
C GLY A 183 15.54 -9.58 6.09
N ALA A 184 16.27 -8.91 5.24
CA ALA A 184 16.20 -9.10 3.78
C ALA A 184 16.67 -10.51 3.40
N ASN A 185 16.01 -11.10 2.40
CA ASN A 185 16.40 -12.39 1.83
C ASN A 185 17.32 -12.23 0.60
N HIS A 186 17.49 -11.00 0.12
CA HIS A 186 18.34 -10.64 -1.02
C HIS A 186 19.24 -9.47 -0.66
N ASP A 187 20.49 -9.51 -1.07
CA ASP A 187 21.42 -8.40 -0.88
C ASP A 187 21.15 -7.28 -1.88
N LEU A 188 20.97 -7.62 -3.16
CA LEU A 188 20.73 -6.68 -4.25
C LEU A 188 19.56 -7.15 -5.13
N ASP A 189 18.40 -6.54 -4.96
CA ASP A 189 17.17 -6.88 -5.67
C ASP A 189 16.30 -5.63 -5.85
N ALA A 190 15.76 -5.45 -7.04
CA ALA A 190 14.79 -4.40 -7.34
C ALA A 190 13.54 -5.02 -7.97
N SER A 191 12.38 -4.45 -7.74
CA SER A 191 11.12 -4.96 -8.28
C SER A 191 10.27 -3.89 -8.91
N ILE A 192 9.42 -4.30 -9.86
CA ILE A 192 8.33 -3.47 -10.38
C ILE A 192 7.05 -3.88 -9.68
N ILE A 193 6.47 -2.94 -8.94
CA ILE A 193 5.25 -3.19 -8.17
C ILE A 193 4.00 -3.03 -9.02
N ASP A 194 3.95 -1.98 -9.85
CA ASP A 194 2.76 -1.69 -10.66
C ASP A 194 3.04 -0.77 -11.85
N VAL A 195 2.11 -0.81 -12.82
CA VAL A 195 1.99 0.19 -13.89
C VAL A 195 0.78 1.07 -13.57
N ILE A 196 1.05 2.35 -13.30
CA ILE A 196 0.02 3.36 -13.05
C ILE A 196 -0.58 3.84 -14.38
N SER A 197 0.27 3.99 -15.41
CA SER A 197 -0.09 4.48 -16.74
C SER A 197 0.93 3.97 -17.77
N PRO A 198 0.50 3.51 -18.98
CA PRO A 198 -0.90 3.27 -19.37
C PRO A 198 -1.44 1.95 -18.80
N THR A 199 -2.67 1.94 -18.37
CA THR A 199 -3.34 0.73 -17.85
C THR A 199 -4.86 0.89 -17.91
N ASN A 200 -5.61 -0.21 -17.98
CA ASN A 200 -7.06 -0.24 -17.81
C ASN A 200 -7.50 -0.64 -16.39
N LYS A 201 -6.57 -0.63 -15.43
CA LYS A 201 -6.89 -0.93 -14.02
C LYS A 201 -7.83 0.14 -13.45
N VAL A 202 -8.95 -0.28 -12.91
CA VAL A 202 -9.98 0.61 -12.34
C VAL A 202 -9.39 1.55 -11.28
N LYS A 203 -8.47 1.06 -10.45
CA LYS A 203 -7.82 1.86 -9.39
C LYS A 203 -7.04 3.09 -9.90
N TYR A 204 -6.78 3.19 -11.20
CA TYR A 204 -6.07 4.31 -11.81
C TYR A 204 -6.90 5.02 -12.90
N SER A 205 -8.19 4.75 -12.99
CA SER A 205 -9.04 5.20 -14.11
C SER A 205 -9.04 6.73 -14.33
N ARG A 206 -8.87 7.53 -13.28
CA ARG A 206 -8.84 9.01 -13.39
C ARG A 206 -7.47 9.58 -13.73
N ILE A 207 -6.38 8.87 -13.41
CA ILE A 207 -5.00 9.37 -13.54
C ILE A 207 -4.23 8.69 -14.66
N ASN A 208 -4.91 7.98 -15.54
CA ASN A 208 -4.34 7.18 -16.61
C ASN A 208 -4.73 7.72 -18.00
N PRO A 209 -4.26 8.91 -18.39
CA PRO A 209 -4.46 9.41 -19.75
C PRO A 209 -3.58 8.61 -20.72
N THR A 210 -4.19 8.12 -21.81
CA THR A 210 -3.49 7.35 -22.85
C THR A 210 -2.42 8.14 -23.62
N CYS A 211 -2.44 9.46 -23.53
CA CYS A 211 -1.49 10.36 -24.18
C CYS A 211 -0.42 10.92 -23.23
N GLY A 212 -0.45 10.52 -21.98
CA GLY A 212 0.53 10.96 -20.98
C GLY A 212 1.83 10.17 -21.02
N LYS A 213 2.78 10.58 -20.20
CA LYS A 213 3.99 9.79 -19.97
C LYS A 213 3.67 8.54 -19.16
N PRO A 214 4.26 7.38 -19.50
CA PRO A 214 4.09 6.19 -18.69
C PRO A 214 4.60 6.40 -17.27
N LYS A 215 3.93 5.75 -16.30
CA LYS A 215 4.31 5.80 -14.88
C LYS A 215 4.28 4.40 -14.29
N ILE A 216 5.33 4.06 -13.58
CA ILE A 216 5.49 2.78 -12.89
C ILE A 216 5.85 3.00 -11.43
N ILE A 217 5.66 1.98 -10.61
CA ILE A 217 6.16 1.95 -9.24
C ILE A 217 7.29 0.94 -9.19
N ILE A 218 8.47 1.39 -8.78
CA ILE A 218 9.62 0.54 -8.47
C ILE A 218 9.81 0.44 -6.96
N LYS A 219 10.45 -0.63 -6.52
CA LYS A 219 10.73 -0.89 -5.11
C LYS A 219 12.13 -1.48 -4.95
N ASN A 220 12.83 -1.06 -3.91
CA ASN A 220 14.03 -1.77 -3.46
C ASN A 220 13.61 -2.97 -2.60
N THR A 221 13.87 -4.17 -3.06
CA THR A 221 13.56 -5.45 -2.40
C THR A 221 14.81 -6.17 -1.89
N GLY A 222 16.01 -5.56 -2.09
CA GLY A 222 17.28 -5.98 -1.53
C GLY A 222 17.73 -5.14 -0.33
N GLU A 223 18.60 -5.68 0.51
CA GLU A 223 19.16 -5.01 1.68
C GLU A 223 19.98 -3.76 1.31
N THR A 224 20.76 -3.89 0.22
CA THR A 224 21.59 -2.79 -0.29
C THR A 224 20.72 -1.66 -0.83
N THR A 225 21.00 -0.43 -0.39
CA THR A 225 20.33 0.77 -0.92
C THR A 225 20.43 0.83 -2.44
N LEU A 226 19.28 0.91 -3.10
CA LEU A 226 19.20 1.03 -4.56
C LEU A 226 19.47 2.48 -4.98
N THR A 227 20.48 2.67 -5.82
CA THR A 227 20.93 4.00 -6.28
C THR A 227 20.81 4.18 -7.79
N SER A 228 20.75 3.09 -8.54
CA SER A 228 20.55 3.13 -9.99
C SER A 228 19.80 1.88 -10.47
N LEU A 229 19.07 2.02 -11.58
CA LEU A 229 18.32 0.94 -12.19
C LEU A 229 18.17 1.20 -13.69
N LYS A 230 18.36 0.19 -14.52
CA LYS A 230 18.05 0.23 -15.94
C LYS A 230 16.60 -0.20 -16.15
N ILE A 231 15.80 0.63 -16.82
CA ILE A 231 14.38 0.40 -17.11
C ILE A 231 14.22 0.32 -18.62
N GLU A 232 13.74 -0.81 -19.12
CA GLU A 232 13.39 -1.04 -20.53
C GLU A 232 11.87 -1.14 -20.65
N TYR A 233 11.28 -0.46 -21.63
CA TYR A 233 9.83 -0.48 -21.81
C TYR A 233 9.43 -0.32 -23.27
N TRP A 234 8.27 -0.85 -23.64
CA TRP A 234 7.75 -0.82 -24.99
C TRP A 234 6.24 -1.07 -25.03
N VAL A 235 5.63 -0.73 -26.17
CA VAL A 235 4.22 -1.02 -26.45
C VAL A 235 4.13 -2.09 -27.54
N ASN A 236 3.34 -3.12 -27.30
CA ASN A 236 3.04 -4.27 -28.16
C ASN A 236 4.26 -5.04 -28.68
N SER A 237 5.17 -4.40 -29.39
CA SER A 237 6.34 -5.04 -30.00
C SER A 237 7.66 -4.55 -29.36
N SER A 238 8.51 -5.48 -28.98
CA SER A 238 9.85 -5.19 -28.43
C SER A 238 10.83 -4.59 -29.45
N THR A 239 10.45 -4.48 -30.72
CA THR A 239 11.27 -3.81 -31.76
C THR A 239 11.46 -2.31 -31.50
N ASN A 240 10.60 -1.70 -30.70
CA ASN A 240 10.62 -0.29 -30.33
C ASN A 240 10.83 -0.10 -28.83
N LYS A 241 11.75 -0.86 -28.24
CA LYS A 241 12.14 -0.66 -26.84
C LYS A 241 12.75 0.71 -26.62
N GLU A 242 12.37 1.34 -25.52
CA GLU A 242 13.04 2.53 -24.97
C GLU A 242 13.78 2.13 -23.72
N ILE A 243 14.88 2.81 -23.43
CA ILE A 243 15.71 2.58 -22.25
C ILE A 243 15.81 3.89 -21.48
N GLN A 244 15.53 3.81 -20.18
CA GLN A 244 15.73 4.90 -19.25
C GLN A 244 16.55 4.42 -18.06
N LEU A 245 17.60 5.17 -17.72
CA LEU A 245 18.34 4.95 -16.47
C LEU A 245 17.65 5.76 -15.37
N TRP A 246 17.27 5.08 -14.32
CA TRP A 246 16.83 5.72 -13.08
C TRP A 246 18.03 5.87 -12.14
N ASN A 247 18.13 7.02 -11.47
CA ASN A 247 19.08 7.27 -10.41
C ASN A 247 18.34 7.92 -9.24
N GLY A 248 18.60 7.46 -8.03
CA GLY A 248 17.93 7.94 -6.84
C GLY A 248 18.49 7.32 -5.57
N THR A 249 17.70 7.25 -4.54
CA THR A 249 18.02 6.55 -3.29
C THR A 249 16.74 5.90 -2.79
N LEU A 250 16.74 4.56 -2.75
CA LEU A 250 15.67 3.78 -2.14
C LEU A 250 16.28 2.81 -1.15
N HIS A 251 15.91 2.95 0.11
CA HIS A 251 16.27 1.98 1.14
C HIS A 251 15.40 0.73 1.04
N PHE A 252 15.79 -0.31 1.75
CA PHE A 252 15.05 -1.58 1.76
C PHE A 252 13.55 -1.37 2.02
N GLN A 253 12.72 -1.93 1.15
CA GLN A 253 11.25 -1.82 1.14
C GLN A 253 10.69 -0.44 0.74
N GLU A 254 11.50 0.54 0.42
CA GLU A 254 11.01 1.81 -0.10
C GLU A 254 10.57 1.71 -1.56
N GLU A 255 9.54 2.47 -1.88
CA GLU A 255 8.92 2.53 -3.21
C GLU A 255 9.00 3.95 -3.78
N GLN A 256 9.10 4.02 -5.11
CA GLN A 256 9.03 5.29 -5.83
C GLN A 256 8.23 5.16 -7.11
N THR A 257 7.39 6.16 -7.37
CA THR A 257 6.78 6.33 -8.69
C THR A 257 7.79 6.97 -9.63
N VAL A 258 8.03 6.31 -10.76
CA VAL A 258 8.93 6.78 -11.82
C VAL A 258 8.11 7.14 -13.06
N GLU A 259 8.27 8.37 -13.53
CA GLU A 259 7.75 8.82 -14.82
C GLU A 259 8.74 8.47 -15.92
N LEU A 260 8.28 7.77 -16.95
CA LEU A 260 9.11 7.33 -18.06
C LEU A 260 9.00 8.28 -19.24
N ASN A 261 10.06 8.37 -20.03
CA ASN A 261 10.05 9.14 -21.26
C ASN A 261 9.02 8.55 -22.25
N ALA A 262 8.42 9.41 -23.06
CA ALA A 262 7.41 8.98 -24.03
C ALA A 262 7.75 9.45 -25.44
N PRO A 263 8.88 9.02 -26.04
CA PRO A 263 9.20 9.37 -27.41
C PRO A 263 8.15 8.76 -28.36
N SER A 264 7.86 9.46 -29.42
CA SER A 264 6.75 9.10 -30.34
C SER A 264 6.87 7.68 -30.93
N HIS A 265 8.05 7.12 -30.99
CA HIS A 265 8.25 5.80 -31.58
C HIS A 265 7.71 4.65 -30.73
N ILE A 266 7.60 4.78 -29.41
CA ILE A 266 7.00 3.72 -28.57
C ILE A 266 5.53 3.52 -28.85
N TRP A 267 4.86 4.56 -29.35
CA TRP A 267 3.42 4.57 -29.69
C TRP A 267 3.09 4.18 -31.14
N LYS A 268 4.09 3.89 -31.97
CA LYS A 268 3.89 3.61 -33.41
C LYS A 268 3.10 2.35 -33.70
N ASN A 269 3.11 1.39 -32.79
CA ASN A 269 2.48 0.08 -33.00
C ASN A 269 1.18 -0.07 -32.22
N LEU A 270 0.47 1.03 -31.98
CA LEU A 270 -0.83 0.98 -31.32
C LEU A 270 -1.86 0.24 -32.18
N LEU A 271 -2.59 -0.65 -31.52
CA LEU A 271 -3.76 -1.32 -32.06
C LEU A 271 -5.01 -0.50 -31.72
N ASN A 272 -6.11 -0.81 -32.36
CA ASN A 272 -7.40 -0.16 -32.05
C ASN A 272 -7.89 -0.48 -30.62
N SER A 273 -7.54 -1.64 -30.09
CA SER A 273 -7.91 -2.07 -28.74
C SER A 273 -6.88 -3.05 -28.18
N ASN A 274 -6.93 -3.29 -26.88
CA ASN A 274 -6.12 -4.29 -26.17
C ASN A 274 -4.60 -4.11 -26.36
N ASN A 275 -4.13 -2.88 -26.31
CA ASN A 275 -2.71 -2.61 -26.32
C ASN A 275 -2.06 -3.11 -25.03
N LYS A 276 -0.80 -3.51 -25.12
CA LYS A 276 -0.01 -3.93 -23.96
C LYS A 276 1.21 -3.05 -23.81
N PHE A 277 1.38 -2.54 -22.62
CA PHE A 277 2.60 -1.85 -22.18
C PHE A 277 3.43 -2.83 -21.35
N TYR A 278 4.69 -2.93 -21.66
CA TYR A 278 5.64 -3.84 -21.04
C TYR A 278 6.76 -3.04 -20.40
N VAL A 279 7.19 -3.49 -19.23
CA VAL A 279 8.33 -2.93 -18.52
C VAL A 279 9.18 -4.05 -17.97
N GLU A 280 10.49 -3.90 -18.13
CA GLU A 280 11.51 -4.79 -17.61
C GLU A 280 12.61 -3.96 -16.94
N ILE A 281 13.06 -4.35 -15.77
CA ILE A 281 14.16 -3.72 -15.06
C ILE A 281 15.35 -4.66 -14.96
N SER A 282 16.54 -4.07 -14.87
CA SER A 282 17.79 -4.82 -14.76
C SER A 282 18.90 -3.94 -14.19
N GLU A 283 20.03 -4.57 -13.90
CA GLU A 283 21.27 -3.91 -13.49
C GLU A 283 21.07 -2.99 -12.26
N PRO A 284 20.43 -3.45 -11.15
CA PRO A 284 20.37 -2.66 -9.92
C PRO A 284 21.81 -2.33 -9.47
N ASN A 285 22.08 -1.04 -9.22
CA ASN A 285 23.41 -0.53 -8.87
C ASN A 285 24.53 -1.00 -9.84
N GLN A 286 24.20 -1.25 -11.12
CA GLN A 286 25.08 -1.83 -12.13
C GLN A 286 25.52 -3.28 -11.80
N GLY A 287 24.86 -3.95 -10.85
CA GLY A 287 25.09 -5.32 -10.43
C GLY A 287 24.09 -6.31 -11.04
N GLN A 288 24.18 -7.55 -10.58
CA GLN A 288 23.25 -8.61 -10.93
C GLN A 288 22.08 -8.58 -9.94
N ASP A 289 20.86 -8.61 -10.45
CA ASP A 289 19.64 -8.75 -9.68
C ASP A 289 19.49 -10.20 -9.21
N GLU A 290 19.22 -10.39 -7.91
CA GLU A 290 19.15 -11.74 -7.32
C GLU A 290 17.80 -12.41 -7.49
N ASN A 291 16.74 -11.62 -7.80
CA ASN A 291 15.40 -12.17 -8.01
C ASN A 291 14.77 -11.63 -9.30
N THR A 292 15.15 -12.17 -10.42
CA THR A 292 14.66 -11.74 -11.74
C THR A 292 13.16 -12.02 -12.01
N TYR A 293 12.46 -12.74 -11.13
CA TYR A 293 11.02 -13.00 -11.29
C TYR A 293 10.14 -11.78 -11.03
N ASN A 294 10.63 -10.79 -10.30
CA ASN A 294 9.93 -9.55 -9.98
C ASN A 294 10.31 -8.37 -10.90
N ASN A 295 11.18 -8.62 -11.90
CA ASN A 295 11.76 -7.61 -12.79
C ASN A 295 10.89 -7.26 -13.99
N TYR A 296 9.78 -7.94 -14.20
CA TYR A 296 8.95 -7.78 -15.39
C TYR A 296 7.48 -7.64 -15.04
N ILE A 297 6.84 -6.67 -15.67
CA ILE A 297 5.39 -6.50 -15.59
C ILE A 297 4.83 -6.06 -16.95
N ASN A 298 3.56 -6.32 -17.18
CA ASN A 298 2.81 -5.72 -18.28
C ASN A 298 1.44 -5.23 -17.83
N SER A 299 0.91 -4.26 -18.55
CA SER A 299 -0.45 -3.76 -18.38
C SER A 299 -1.16 -3.71 -19.72
N THR A 300 -2.48 -3.88 -19.69
CA THR A 300 -3.34 -3.70 -20.86
C THR A 300 -3.97 -2.31 -20.81
N PHE A 301 -4.13 -1.67 -21.99
CA PHE A 301 -4.77 -0.36 -22.08
C PHE A 301 -5.45 -0.18 -23.45
N GLU A 302 -6.38 0.77 -23.53
CA GLU A 302 -7.02 1.16 -24.78
C GLU A 302 -6.35 2.40 -25.38
N SER A 303 -6.30 2.46 -26.71
CA SER A 303 -5.65 3.57 -27.43
C SER A 303 -6.49 4.84 -27.51
N THR A 304 -7.79 4.71 -27.32
CA THR A 304 -8.75 5.83 -27.29
C THR A 304 -9.44 5.87 -25.94
N PRO A 305 -9.48 7.03 -25.27
CA PRO A 305 -10.35 7.18 -24.12
C PRO A 305 -11.79 6.99 -24.57
N THR A 306 -12.48 6.01 -24.02
CA THR A 306 -13.93 5.97 -24.08
C THR A 306 -14.45 7.00 -23.08
N TYR A 307 -15.00 8.08 -23.61
CA TYR A 307 -15.81 8.98 -22.79
C TYR A 307 -17.23 8.39 -22.81
N ASP A 308 -17.63 7.75 -21.72
CA ASP A 308 -19.02 7.42 -21.46
C ASP A 308 -19.71 8.57 -20.72
#